data_c9e53d6fccb2f9a7724aec7af514b73b
#
_entry.id   c9e53d6fccb2f9a7724aec7af514b73b
#
_cell.length_a   1.000
_cell.length_b   1.000
_cell.length_c   1.000
_cell.angle_alpha   90.00
_cell.angle_beta   90.00
_cell.angle_gamma   90.00
#
_symmetry.space_group_name_H-M   'P 1'
#
loop_
_entity.id
_entity.type
_entity.pdbx_description
1 polymer ?
#
loop_
_entity_poly.entity_id
_entity_poly.type
_entity_poly.pdbx_seq_one_letter_code
_entity_poly.pdbx_strand_id
1 'polypeptide(L)'
;MDLDLTRRQLLAGVLGSGAVVGGGRATYNVLLGYDRFTGTNLKRQDLDPLVAQRLRPSGEDIATVDGHHLVYEGETVSAVPEDDAADAVTVSVEDDPADAAVLDDERGLEDGPLEQLVADLGAIDALDVRDPGKATEPVQVRFTYDSYPDFFSFVDSHEARPYTVNALRGYRTADPGLIESFANADPADPKAVADGLVDGFRKHTNYDISRYAAGSVEDNVLFGARDLRQYFESPTDFDAIVADEDTGLFCNELTRRSVEALQAVSALEQTTPVVGGFVKDSRHKHVYTILASVVRDDSGDLVIPVTFLDYKYATLAGDLRIRRLTGEGLDAYDSHHRATSIAWYH
;
A
#
# COMPACT_ATOMS: atom_id res chain seq x y z
N MET A 1 24.26 -6.79 -35.60
CA MET A 1 23.50 -5.83 -36.44
C MET A 1 22.56 -5.13 -35.48
N ASP A 2 23.08 -4.07 -34.82
CA ASP A 2 22.32 -3.28 -33.89
C ASP A 2 21.35 -2.40 -34.67
N LEU A 3 20.09 -2.74 -34.58
CA LEU A 3 19.01 -1.89 -35.12
C LEU A 3 18.69 -0.84 -34.07
N ASP A 4 19.26 0.32 -34.24
CA ASP A 4 18.95 1.53 -33.46
C ASP A 4 17.53 2.02 -33.87
N LEU A 5 16.52 1.33 -33.29
CA LEU A 5 15.12 1.66 -33.53
C LEU A 5 14.71 2.80 -32.59
N THR A 6 14.36 3.93 -33.14
CA THR A 6 13.79 5.04 -32.36
C THR A 6 12.43 4.63 -31.76
N ARG A 7 12.05 5.19 -30.59
CA ARG A 7 10.73 4.98 -29.96
C ARG A 7 9.57 5.09 -30.95
N ARG A 8 9.63 6.05 -31.89
CA ARG A 8 8.60 6.26 -32.92
C ARG A 8 8.55 5.13 -33.97
N GLN A 9 9.70 4.56 -34.33
CA GLN A 9 9.76 3.46 -35.30
C GLN A 9 9.28 2.14 -34.66
N LEU A 10 9.54 1.95 -33.38
CA LEU A 10 9.03 0.80 -32.63
C LEU A 10 7.50 0.89 -32.47
N LEU A 11 6.98 2.08 -32.12
CA LEU A 11 5.54 2.33 -32.05
C LEU A 11 4.85 2.12 -33.41
N ALA A 12 5.43 2.60 -34.50
CA ALA A 12 4.88 2.38 -35.82
C ALA A 12 4.90 0.91 -36.24
N GLY A 13 5.93 0.15 -35.84
CA GLY A 13 6.04 -1.28 -36.09
C GLY A 13 5.04 -2.10 -35.28
N VAL A 14 4.85 -1.75 -34.01
CA VAL A 14 3.89 -2.38 -33.09
C VAL A 14 2.45 -2.09 -33.50
N LEU A 15 2.15 -0.85 -33.89
CA LEU A 15 0.82 -0.47 -34.37
C LEU A 15 0.49 -1.06 -35.77
N GLY A 16 1.50 -1.31 -36.59
CA GLY A 16 1.28 -1.79 -37.98
C GLY A 16 1.13 -3.32 -38.11
N SER A 17 1.77 -4.11 -37.26
CA SER A 17 1.83 -5.57 -37.45
C SER A 17 1.25 -6.41 -36.31
N GLY A 18 1.17 -5.85 -35.09
CA GLY A 18 0.63 -6.55 -33.91
C GLY A 18 -0.74 -6.07 -33.45
N ALA A 19 -1.26 -5.00 -34.06
CA ALA A 19 -2.44 -4.30 -33.60
C ALA A 19 -3.75 -5.12 -33.70
N VAL A 20 -3.80 -6.14 -34.53
CA VAL A 20 -5.05 -6.85 -34.76
C VAL A 20 -5.31 -7.94 -33.70
N VAL A 21 -4.29 -8.57 -33.14
CA VAL A 21 -4.47 -9.67 -32.19
C VAL A 21 -4.03 -9.27 -30.76
N GLY A 22 -2.89 -8.62 -30.61
CA GLY A 22 -2.39 -8.21 -29.30
C GLY A 22 -2.99 -6.87 -28.83
N GLY A 23 -3.10 -5.90 -29.73
CA GLY A 23 -3.65 -4.58 -29.45
C GLY A 23 -5.14 -4.61 -29.10
N GLY A 24 -5.92 -5.47 -29.75
CA GLY A 24 -7.35 -5.63 -29.42
C GLY A 24 -7.58 -6.13 -28.00
N ARG A 25 -6.76 -7.06 -27.52
CA ARG A 25 -6.86 -7.58 -26.15
C ARG A 25 -6.30 -6.61 -25.09
N ALA A 26 -5.23 -5.91 -25.43
CA ALA A 26 -4.68 -4.86 -24.59
C ALA A 26 -5.63 -3.66 -24.47
N THR A 27 -6.16 -3.19 -25.59
CA THR A 27 -7.16 -2.11 -25.63
C THR A 27 -8.46 -2.54 -24.93
N TYR A 28 -8.90 -3.78 -25.15
CA TYR A 28 -10.06 -4.34 -24.49
C TYR A 28 -9.86 -4.43 -22.96
N ASN A 29 -8.72 -4.93 -22.50
CA ASN A 29 -8.42 -5.00 -21.08
C ASN A 29 -8.22 -3.62 -20.46
N VAL A 30 -7.62 -2.68 -21.16
CA VAL A 30 -7.36 -1.32 -20.64
C VAL A 30 -8.59 -0.43 -20.71
N LEU A 31 -9.40 -0.52 -21.76
CA LEU A 31 -10.51 0.41 -22.00
C LEU A 31 -11.90 -0.16 -21.69
N LEU A 32 -12.08 -1.45 -21.82
CA LEU A 32 -13.42 -2.07 -21.77
C LEU A 32 -13.50 -3.32 -20.89
N GLY A 33 -12.37 -3.91 -20.55
CA GLY A 33 -12.32 -5.23 -19.89
C GLY A 33 -12.80 -5.22 -18.45
N TYR A 34 -12.75 -4.07 -17.83
CA TYR A 34 -13.16 -3.92 -16.44
C TYR A 34 -14.67 -3.85 -16.26
N ASP A 35 -15.39 -3.31 -17.23
CA ASP A 35 -16.81 -3.01 -17.11
C ASP A 35 -17.72 -4.24 -17.26
N ARG A 36 -17.29 -5.25 -18.00
CA ARG A 36 -18.16 -6.37 -18.38
C ARG A 36 -17.99 -7.66 -17.58
N PHE A 37 -16.88 -7.82 -16.85
CA PHE A 37 -16.54 -9.10 -16.21
C PHE A 37 -16.38 -9.01 -14.70
N THR A 38 -16.86 -7.96 -14.14
CA THR A 38 -16.58 -7.56 -12.80
C THR A 38 -17.48 -8.20 -11.85
N GLY A 39 -17.99 -8.84 -11.61
CA GLY A 39 -18.77 -9.43 -10.54
C GLY A 39 -18.05 -9.50 -9.21
N THR A 40 -17.07 -8.66 -8.93
CA THR A 40 -16.48 -8.70 -7.60
C THR A 40 -16.84 -7.48 -6.82
N ASN A 41 -17.52 -7.77 -5.84
CA ASN A 41 -17.85 -6.89 -4.78
C ASN A 41 -16.80 -7.12 -3.66
N LEU A 42 -15.80 -6.28 -3.57
CA LEU A 42 -14.78 -6.34 -2.52
C LEU A 42 -15.43 -6.36 -1.13
N LYS A 43 -16.53 -5.62 -0.94
CA LYS A 43 -17.32 -5.60 0.31
C LYS A 43 -17.86 -6.97 0.76
N ARG A 44 -17.89 -7.96 -0.14
CA ARG A 44 -18.38 -9.31 0.17
C ARG A 44 -17.26 -10.34 0.23
N GLN A 45 -16.02 -9.92 0.00
CA GLN A 45 -14.89 -10.83 0.11
C GLN A 45 -14.49 -10.96 1.57
N ASP A 46 -14.23 -12.17 1.98
CA ASP A 46 -13.45 -12.41 3.18
C ASP A 46 -12.00 -12.05 2.86
N LEU A 47 -11.46 -11.08 3.55
CA LEU A 47 -10.13 -10.54 3.32
C LEU A 47 -9.02 -11.41 3.92
N ASP A 48 -9.30 -12.15 4.98
CA ASP A 48 -8.32 -12.98 5.67
C ASP A 48 -7.62 -13.99 4.75
N PRO A 49 -8.34 -14.74 3.88
CA PRO A 49 -7.71 -15.65 2.95
C PRO A 49 -6.91 -14.96 1.85
N LEU A 50 -7.15 -13.68 1.60
CA LEU A 50 -6.50 -12.93 0.51
C LEU A 50 -5.15 -12.38 0.91
N VAL A 51 -4.84 -12.29 2.20
CA VAL A 51 -3.55 -11.77 2.69
C VAL A 51 -2.47 -12.79 2.34
N ALA A 52 -1.74 -12.53 1.25
CA ALA A 52 -0.67 -13.40 0.74
C ALA A 52 0.54 -13.39 1.66
N GLN A 53 0.83 -12.23 2.23
CA GLN A 53 1.86 -12.03 3.25
C GLN A 53 1.17 -11.44 4.47
N ARG A 54 1.27 -12.11 5.60
CA ARG A 54 0.65 -11.64 6.83
C ARG A 54 1.28 -10.34 7.29
N LEU A 55 0.49 -9.49 7.95
CA LEU A 55 1.03 -8.31 8.62
C LEU A 55 2.08 -8.74 9.64
N ARG A 56 3.27 -8.14 9.53
CA ARG A 56 4.40 -8.39 10.44
C ARG A 56 5.14 -7.10 10.67
N PRO A 57 5.75 -6.92 11.83
CA PRO A 57 6.64 -5.80 12.04
C PRO A 57 7.74 -5.76 10.98
N SER A 58 7.97 -4.58 10.41
CA SER A 58 8.85 -4.42 9.26
C SER A 58 10.26 -3.96 9.61
N GLY A 59 10.52 -3.58 10.85
CA GLY A 59 11.81 -3.04 11.27
C GLY A 59 12.11 -3.28 12.73
N GLU A 60 13.40 -3.23 13.04
CA GLU A 60 13.89 -3.30 14.41
C GLU A 60 13.55 -2.02 15.17
N ASP A 61 13.70 -0.86 14.54
CA ASP A 61 13.42 0.47 15.12
C ASP A 61 11.99 0.92 14.74
N ILE A 62 11.08 0.87 15.72
CA ILE A 62 9.67 1.26 15.53
C ILE A 62 9.52 2.77 15.61
N ALA A 63 10.01 3.38 16.70
CA ALA A 63 9.86 4.80 17.00
C ALA A 63 10.83 5.25 18.08
N THR A 64 11.04 6.56 18.16
CA THR A 64 11.67 7.19 19.33
C THR A 64 10.60 7.95 20.10
N VAL A 65 10.42 7.63 21.38
CA VAL A 65 9.40 8.18 22.27
C VAL A 65 10.03 8.46 23.62
N ASP A 66 9.87 9.68 24.14
CA ASP A 66 10.34 10.10 25.48
C ASP A 66 11.80 9.71 25.78
N GLY A 67 12.68 9.87 24.78
CA GLY A 67 14.10 9.56 24.88
C GLY A 67 14.42 8.06 24.89
N HIS A 68 13.50 7.23 24.40
CA HIS A 68 13.69 5.80 24.23
C HIS A 68 13.46 5.38 22.78
N HIS A 69 14.31 4.51 22.26
CA HIS A 69 14.06 3.77 21.01
C HIS A 69 13.19 2.57 21.30
N LEU A 70 12.02 2.49 20.67
CA LEU A 70 11.18 1.31 20.67
C LEU A 70 11.64 0.36 19.59
N VAL A 71 12.05 -0.83 19.96
CA VAL A 71 12.64 -1.83 19.06
C VAL A 71 11.83 -3.12 19.13
N TYR A 72 11.55 -3.72 17.98
CA TYR A 72 10.97 -5.06 17.88
C TYR A 72 11.99 -6.02 17.28
N GLU A 73 12.35 -7.04 18.03
CA GLU A 73 13.28 -8.07 17.58
C GLU A 73 12.79 -9.47 18.00
N GLY A 74 12.59 -10.33 17.00
CA GLY A 74 12.06 -11.67 17.24
C GLY A 74 10.61 -11.60 17.73
N GLU A 75 10.36 -11.97 18.97
CA GLU A 75 9.03 -11.94 19.62
C GLU A 75 9.04 -10.98 20.82
N THR A 76 9.93 -9.99 20.82
CA THR A 76 10.10 -9.07 21.93
C THR A 76 10.03 -7.62 21.50
N VAL A 77 9.44 -6.78 22.34
CA VAL A 77 9.45 -5.32 22.25
C VAL A 77 10.37 -4.79 23.32
N SER A 78 11.23 -3.85 23.00
CA SER A 78 12.15 -3.22 23.94
C SER A 78 12.03 -1.71 23.88
N ALA A 79 12.13 -1.05 25.04
CA ALA A 79 12.40 0.37 25.15
C ALA A 79 13.85 0.56 25.57
N VAL A 80 14.64 1.15 24.70
CA VAL A 80 16.09 1.35 24.86
C VAL A 80 16.35 2.84 25.06
N PRO A 81 16.79 3.29 26.25
CA PRO A 81 17.14 4.69 26.46
C PRO A 81 18.23 5.16 25.50
N GLU A 82 18.09 6.36 24.95
CA GLU A 82 19.10 6.95 24.03
C GLU A 82 20.47 7.13 24.71
N ASP A 83 20.50 7.41 26.02
CA ASP A 83 21.69 7.69 26.78
C ASP A 83 22.39 6.45 27.36
N ASP A 84 21.65 5.37 27.63
CA ASP A 84 22.19 4.14 28.25
C ASP A 84 21.47 2.89 27.76
N ALA A 85 21.98 2.29 26.69
CA ALA A 85 21.43 1.05 26.17
C ALA A 85 21.49 -0.16 27.14
N ALA A 86 22.28 -0.09 28.22
CA ALA A 86 22.33 -1.14 29.23
C ALA A 86 21.10 -1.12 30.17
N ASP A 87 20.36 -0.01 30.21
CA ASP A 87 19.13 0.14 30.97
C ASP A 87 17.85 -0.16 30.15
N ALA A 88 17.99 -0.86 29.04
CA ALA A 88 16.88 -1.27 28.22
C ALA A 88 15.92 -2.21 28.98
N VAL A 89 14.62 -2.00 28.77
CA VAL A 89 13.59 -2.94 29.22
C VAL A 89 13.04 -3.72 28.03
N THR A 90 12.74 -4.99 28.22
CA THR A 90 12.29 -5.88 27.16
C THR A 90 11.09 -6.70 27.64
N VAL A 91 10.06 -6.80 26.83
CA VAL A 91 8.83 -7.56 27.07
C VAL A 91 8.58 -8.48 25.89
N SER A 92 8.13 -9.71 26.13
CA SER A 92 7.67 -10.61 25.09
C SER A 92 6.27 -10.20 24.61
N VAL A 93 5.98 -10.37 23.33
CA VAL A 93 4.61 -10.19 22.80
C VAL A 93 3.64 -11.30 23.29
N GLU A 94 4.17 -12.34 23.95
CA GLU A 94 3.38 -13.39 24.61
C GLU A 94 3.07 -13.07 26.10
N ASP A 95 3.69 -12.01 26.66
CA ASP A 95 3.49 -11.61 28.05
C ASP A 95 2.12 -10.89 28.21
N ASP A 96 1.69 -10.71 29.48
CA ASP A 96 0.48 -9.96 29.77
C ASP A 96 0.70 -8.46 29.43
N PRO A 97 -0.14 -7.83 28.61
CA PRO A 97 -0.06 -6.40 28.34
C PRO A 97 -0.03 -5.53 29.61
N ALA A 98 -0.65 -6.00 30.70
CA ALA A 98 -0.61 -5.28 31.98
C ALA A 98 0.80 -5.20 32.58
N ASP A 99 1.66 -6.19 32.36
CA ASP A 99 3.06 -6.13 32.78
C ASP A 99 3.85 -5.10 31.96
N ALA A 100 3.53 -4.97 30.66
CA ALA A 100 4.11 -3.94 29.80
C ALA A 100 3.66 -2.53 30.22
N ALA A 101 2.39 -2.35 30.58
CA ALA A 101 1.86 -1.08 31.11
C ALA A 101 2.60 -0.61 32.38
N VAL A 102 2.98 -1.54 33.27
CA VAL A 102 3.79 -1.21 34.45
C VAL A 102 5.17 -0.68 34.04
N LEU A 103 5.78 -1.26 33.01
CA LEU A 103 7.08 -0.81 32.50
C LEU A 103 6.98 0.54 31.79
N ASP A 104 5.89 0.81 31.07
CA ASP A 104 5.62 2.15 30.50
C ASP A 104 5.61 3.20 31.62
N ASP A 105 4.87 2.95 32.71
CA ASP A 105 4.80 3.85 33.86
C ASP A 105 6.18 4.02 34.56
N GLU A 106 6.92 2.92 34.77
CA GLU A 106 8.25 2.96 35.40
C GLU A 106 9.29 3.73 34.58
N ARG A 107 9.15 3.71 33.25
CA ARG A 107 10.04 4.42 32.30
C ARG A 107 9.56 5.81 31.93
N GLY A 108 8.34 6.17 32.32
CA GLY A 108 7.73 7.46 32.01
C GLY A 108 7.41 7.60 30.52
N LEU A 109 7.06 6.49 29.87
CA LEU A 109 6.63 6.49 28.47
C LEU A 109 5.16 6.91 28.41
N GLU A 110 4.90 8.02 27.76
CA GLU A 110 3.53 8.52 27.56
C GLU A 110 2.79 7.65 26.54
N ASP A 111 1.47 7.57 26.67
CA ASP A 111 0.56 6.82 25.78
C ASP A 111 0.76 5.29 25.72
N GLY A 112 1.51 4.70 26.67
CA GLY A 112 1.64 3.26 26.85
C GLY A 112 2.13 2.49 25.62
N PRO A 113 3.28 2.84 25.03
CA PRO A 113 3.72 2.22 23.78
C PRO A 113 4.09 0.74 23.90
N LEU A 114 4.64 0.30 25.04
CA LEU A 114 4.97 -1.12 25.24
C LEU A 114 3.69 -1.95 25.41
N GLU A 115 2.76 -1.46 26.24
CA GLU A 115 1.44 -2.10 26.40
C GLU A 115 0.72 -2.23 25.06
N GLN A 116 0.67 -1.15 24.28
CA GLN A 116 0.06 -1.16 22.97
C GLN A 116 0.70 -2.19 22.03
N LEU A 117 2.02 -2.19 21.92
CA LEU A 117 2.75 -3.08 21.02
C LEU A 117 2.61 -4.55 21.44
N VAL A 118 2.74 -4.86 22.75
CA VAL A 118 2.58 -6.23 23.25
C VAL A 118 1.17 -6.76 22.96
N ALA A 119 0.14 -5.99 23.34
CA ALA A 119 -1.24 -6.40 23.14
C ALA A 119 -1.61 -6.63 21.67
N ASP A 120 -1.13 -5.76 20.79
CA ASP A 120 -1.56 -5.77 19.40
C ASP A 120 -0.70 -6.71 18.55
N LEU A 121 0.63 -6.71 18.73
CA LEU A 121 1.52 -7.59 17.97
C LEU A 121 1.32 -9.06 18.36
N GLY A 122 1.09 -9.34 19.65
CA GLY A 122 0.73 -10.67 20.09
C GLY A 122 -0.56 -11.18 19.45
N ALA A 123 -1.59 -10.32 19.35
CA ALA A 123 -2.84 -10.66 18.69
C ALA A 123 -2.66 -10.87 17.18
N ILE A 124 -1.84 -10.05 16.51
CA ILE A 124 -1.56 -10.15 15.08
C ILE A 124 -0.72 -11.40 14.76
N ASP A 125 0.29 -11.71 15.56
CA ASP A 125 1.12 -12.91 15.36
C ASP A 125 0.31 -14.19 15.53
N ALA A 126 -0.62 -14.21 16.47
CA ALA A 126 -1.53 -15.34 16.65
C ALA A 126 -2.41 -15.64 15.43
N LEU A 127 -2.66 -14.66 14.54
CA LEU A 127 -3.33 -14.89 13.24
C LEU A 127 -2.48 -15.73 12.27
N ASP A 128 -1.17 -15.64 12.35
CA ASP A 128 -0.26 -16.36 11.49
C ASP A 128 -0.10 -17.84 11.89
N VAL A 129 -0.38 -18.18 13.14
CA VAL A 129 -0.30 -19.55 13.64
C VAL A 129 -1.54 -20.35 13.22
N ARG A 130 -1.54 -20.81 11.98
CA ARG A 130 -2.53 -21.79 11.47
C ARG A 130 -2.19 -23.21 11.91
N ASP A 131 -2.02 -23.42 13.17
CA ASP A 131 -2.15 -24.77 13.77
C ASP A 131 -3.50 -24.83 14.49
N PRO A 132 -4.56 -25.40 13.87
CA PRO A 132 -5.90 -25.44 14.47
C PRO A 132 -5.91 -26.16 15.82
N GLY A 133 -4.81 -26.82 16.20
CA GLY A 133 -4.66 -27.55 17.45
C GLY A 133 -4.00 -26.74 18.58
N LYS A 134 -3.49 -25.53 18.31
CA LYS A 134 -2.80 -24.70 19.30
C LYS A 134 -3.51 -23.41 19.70
N ALA A 135 -4.48 -22.94 18.93
CA ALA A 135 -5.27 -21.77 19.32
C ALA A 135 -6.20 -22.15 20.48
N THR A 136 -5.81 -21.80 21.70
CA THR A 136 -6.59 -22.06 22.91
C THR A 136 -7.64 -20.99 23.19
N GLU A 137 -7.56 -19.83 22.50
CA GLU A 137 -8.52 -18.73 22.60
C GLU A 137 -8.86 -18.20 21.19
N PRO A 138 -10.11 -17.74 20.95
CA PRO A 138 -10.44 -17.11 19.68
C PRO A 138 -9.67 -15.77 19.59
N VAL A 139 -8.76 -15.68 18.63
CA VAL A 139 -8.05 -14.43 18.35
C VAL A 139 -9.05 -13.45 17.76
N GLN A 140 -9.30 -12.34 18.45
CA GLN A 140 -10.25 -11.30 18.05
C GLN A 140 -9.54 -10.23 17.21
N VAL A 141 -9.03 -10.64 16.06
CA VAL A 141 -8.49 -9.72 15.05
C VAL A 141 -9.26 -9.95 13.76
N ARG A 142 -9.84 -8.90 13.21
CA ARG A 142 -10.60 -8.98 11.99
C ARG A 142 -10.26 -7.87 11.01
N PHE A 143 -10.22 -8.21 9.73
CA PHE A 143 -10.18 -7.23 8.66
C PHE A 143 -11.61 -6.77 8.33
N THR A 144 -11.79 -5.46 8.17
CA THR A 144 -13.03 -4.87 7.67
C THR A 144 -12.74 -4.06 6.41
N TYR A 145 -13.71 -4.04 5.49
CA TYR A 145 -13.62 -3.21 4.30
C TYR A 145 -14.54 -2.00 4.44
N ASP A 146 -13.98 -0.82 4.25
CA ASP A 146 -14.69 0.44 4.21
C ASP A 146 -14.43 1.16 2.89
N SER A 147 -15.41 1.92 2.40
CA SER A 147 -15.18 2.79 1.25
C SER A 147 -14.13 3.84 1.60
N TYR A 148 -13.44 4.39 0.60
CA TYR A 148 -12.39 5.37 0.83
C TYR A 148 -12.79 6.52 1.78
N PRO A 149 -13.93 7.22 1.62
CA PRO A 149 -14.32 8.25 2.56
C PRO A 149 -14.71 7.71 3.95
N ASP A 150 -15.32 6.52 4.02
CA ASP A 150 -15.77 5.93 5.28
C ASP A 150 -14.60 5.39 6.11
N PHE A 151 -13.52 4.94 5.47
CA PHE A 151 -12.31 4.44 6.13
C PHE A 151 -11.73 5.45 7.12
N PHE A 152 -11.50 6.68 6.69
CA PHE A 152 -10.94 7.71 7.56
C PHE A 152 -11.89 8.05 8.70
N SER A 153 -13.19 8.17 8.40
CA SER A 153 -14.21 8.41 9.43
C SER A 153 -14.31 7.27 10.44
N PHE A 154 -14.12 6.03 9.99
CA PHE A 154 -14.11 4.87 10.88
C PHE A 154 -12.89 4.91 11.82
N VAL A 155 -11.68 5.12 11.29
CA VAL A 155 -10.47 5.19 12.11
C VAL A 155 -10.53 6.34 13.09
N ASP A 156 -10.97 7.53 12.64
CA ASP A 156 -11.07 8.72 13.49
C ASP A 156 -12.11 8.59 14.63
N SER A 157 -13.08 7.67 14.48
CA SER A 157 -14.14 7.44 15.49
C SER A 157 -13.82 6.32 16.49
N HIS A 158 -12.69 5.62 16.33
CA HIS A 158 -12.25 4.54 17.22
C HIS A 158 -10.87 4.83 17.80
N GLU A 159 -10.46 4.01 18.75
CA GLU A 159 -9.13 4.11 19.34
C GLU A 159 -8.06 3.64 18.35
N ALA A 160 -7.41 4.57 17.66
CA ALA A 160 -6.32 4.27 16.75
C ALA A 160 -5.08 3.77 17.52
N ARG A 161 -4.34 2.85 16.88
CA ARG A 161 -3.16 2.18 17.46
C ARG A 161 -1.89 2.59 16.69
N PRO A 162 -1.40 3.84 16.83
CA PRO A 162 -0.35 4.39 15.98
C PRO A 162 1.00 3.68 16.13
N TYR A 163 1.37 3.21 17.33
CA TYR A 163 2.61 2.46 17.54
C TYR A 163 2.56 1.14 16.78
N THR A 164 1.45 0.41 16.88
CA THR A 164 1.23 -0.84 16.13
C THR A 164 1.27 -0.60 14.64
N VAL A 165 0.54 0.41 14.14
CA VAL A 165 0.58 0.79 12.72
C VAL A 165 2.00 1.09 12.29
N ASN A 166 2.76 1.84 13.09
CA ASN A 166 4.14 2.19 12.78
C ASN A 166 5.06 0.97 12.74
N ALA A 167 4.89 0.03 13.64
CA ALA A 167 5.64 -1.24 13.63
C ALA A 167 5.36 -2.09 12.40
N LEU A 168 4.13 -2.03 11.85
CA LEU A 168 3.73 -2.79 10.67
C LEU A 168 4.11 -2.12 9.34
N ARG A 169 4.56 -0.86 9.38
CA ARG A 169 4.90 -0.11 8.17
C ARG A 169 6.20 -0.59 7.57
N GLY A 170 6.17 -0.90 6.28
CA GLY A 170 7.35 -0.98 5.45
C GLY A 170 7.67 0.38 4.81
N TYR A 171 8.46 0.42 3.83
CA TYR A 171 8.81 1.55 2.95
C TYR A 171 8.50 2.96 3.48
N ARG A 172 9.51 3.64 3.98
CA ARG A 172 9.50 5.05 4.37
C ARG A 172 10.62 5.79 3.64
N THR A 173 10.61 5.70 2.30
CA THR A 173 11.73 6.20 1.49
C THR A 173 11.44 7.51 0.78
N ALA A 174 10.18 7.98 0.78
CA ALA A 174 9.85 9.28 0.18
C ALA A 174 10.15 10.41 1.16
N ASP A 175 10.80 11.47 0.67
CA ASP A 175 11.02 12.70 1.43
C ASP A 175 9.69 13.42 1.68
N PRO A 176 9.32 13.75 2.95
CA PRO A 176 8.05 14.40 3.25
C PRO A 176 7.86 15.74 2.52
N GLY A 177 8.92 16.56 2.39
CA GLY A 177 8.85 17.84 1.69
C GLY A 177 8.58 17.67 0.18
N LEU A 178 9.11 16.61 -0.40
CA LEU A 178 8.83 16.25 -1.79
C LEU A 178 7.36 15.81 -1.96
N ILE A 179 6.82 15.04 -1.01
CA ILE A 179 5.42 14.63 -1.03
C ILE A 179 4.48 15.82 -0.82
N GLU A 180 4.80 16.72 0.12
CA GLU A 180 4.06 17.97 0.31
C GLU A 180 3.96 18.75 -1.00
N SER A 181 5.07 18.91 -1.70
CA SER A 181 5.11 19.61 -2.99
C SER A 181 4.35 18.86 -4.10
N PHE A 182 4.48 17.54 -4.17
CA PHE A 182 3.89 16.72 -5.24
C PHE A 182 2.38 16.59 -5.08
N ALA A 183 1.91 16.29 -3.88
CA ALA A 183 0.49 16.12 -3.56
C ALA A 183 -0.21 17.45 -3.23
N ASN A 184 0.56 18.52 -2.97
CA ASN A 184 0.06 19.79 -2.44
C ASN A 184 -0.79 19.56 -1.17
N ALA A 185 -0.29 18.73 -0.27
CA ALA A 185 -0.95 18.29 0.94
C ALA A 185 0.08 18.08 2.06
N ASP A 186 -0.34 18.26 3.31
CA ASP A 186 0.48 17.93 4.47
C ASP A 186 0.75 16.42 4.51
N PRO A 187 2.02 15.96 4.54
CA PRO A 187 2.34 14.54 4.65
C PRO A 187 1.79 13.85 5.91
N ALA A 188 1.46 14.62 6.94
CA ALA A 188 0.82 14.14 8.16
C ALA A 188 -0.69 13.90 8.00
N ASP A 189 -1.30 14.30 6.89
CA ASP A 189 -2.71 14.03 6.56
C ASP A 189 -2.82 13.00 5.42
N PRO A 190 -2.88 11.69 5.70
CA PRO A 190 -2.93 10.66 4.67
C PRO A 190 -4.14 10.77 3.73
N LYS A 191 -5.24 11.33 4.21
CA LYS A 191 -6.42 11.55 3.35
C LYS A 191 -6.15 12.66 2.34
N ALA A 192 -5.61 13.78 2.78
CA ALA A 192 -5.23 14.87 1.89
C ALA A 192 -4.12 14.45 0.90
N VAL A 193 -3.13 13.65 1.37
CA VAL A 193 -2.11 13.06 0.51
C VAL A 193 -2.75 12.15 -0.54
N ALA A 194 -3.65 11.23 -0.15
CA ALA A 194 -4.31 10.34 -1.08
C ALA A 194 -5.07 11.09 -2.19
N ASP A 195 -5.81 12.12 -1.82
CA ASP A 195 -6.53 12.98 -2.77
C ASP A 195 -5.54 13.76 -3.67
N GLY A 196 -4.51 14.35 -3.07
CA GLY A 196 -3.51 15.16 -3.77
C GLY A 196 -2.66 14.37 -4.75
N LEU A 197 -2.36 13.10 -4.46
CA LEU A 197 -1.64 12.21 -5.37
C LEU A 197 -2.35 12.03 -6.72
N VAL A 198 -3.68 12.13 -6.76
CA VAL A 198 -4.44 12.08 -8.02
C VAL A 198 -4.00 13.19 -8.95
N ASP A 199 -3.93 14.41 -8.44
CA ASP A 199 -3.53 15.58 -9.23
C ASP A 199 -2.02 15.60 -9.49
N GLY A 200 -1.20 15.18 -8.52
CA GLY A 200 0.25 15.03 -8.67
C GLY A 200 0.61 14.06 -9.80
N PHE A 201 0.03 12.87 -9.80
CA PHE A 201 0.24 11.90 -10.87
C PHE A 201 -0.29 12.42 -12.23
N ARG A 202 -1.45 13.05 -12.27
CA ARG A 202 -1.99 13.64 -13.49
C ARG A 202 -1.11 14.72 -14.10
N LYS A 203 -0.45 15.49 -13.25
CA LYS A 203 0.42 16.59 -13.69
C LYS A 203 1.78 16.11 -14.16
N HIS A 204 2.38 15.15 -13.47
CA HIS A 204 3.78 14.77 -13.66
C HIS A 204 3.96 13.41 -14.35
N THR A 205 2.89 12.66 -14.58
CA THR A 205 3.00 11.32 -15.16
C THR A 205 1.93 11.06 -16.21
N ASN A 206 2.24 10.08 -17.07
CA ASN A 206 1.24 9.47 -17.94
C ASN A 206 1.19 7.96 -17.69
N TYR A 207 0.09 7.32 -18.07
CA TYR A 207 0.06 5.87 -18.10
C TYR A 207 0.81 5.37 -19.33
N ASP A 208 1.90 4.60 -19.12
CA ASP A 208 2.78 4.16 -20.21
C ASP A 208 2.12 3.11 -21.11
N ILE A 209 1.27 3.58 -22.01
CA ILE A 209 0.60 2.74 -23.00
C ILE A 209 1.61 2.10 -23.94
N SER A 210 2.73 2.77 -24.22
CA SER A 210 3.78 2.26 -25.11
C SER A 210 4.48 1.05 -24.51
N ARG A 211 4.89 1.14 -23.26
CA ARG A 211 5.50 0.05 -22.49
C ARG A 211 4.51 -1.09 -22.26
N TYR A 212 3.23 -0.77 -22.01
CA TYR A 212 2.16 -1.77 -21.92
C TYR A 212 1.97 -2.53 -23.25
N ALA A 213 1.94 -1.81 -24.37
CA ALA A 213 1.84 -2.43 -25.70
C ALA A 213 3.08 -3.28 -26.02
N ALA A 214 4.28 -2.79 -25.68
CA ALA A 214 5.52 -3.55 -25.84
C ALA A 214 5.48 -4.86 -25.04
N GLY A 215 5.07 -4.82 -23.78
CA GLY A 215 4.90 -6.01 -22.94
C GLY A 215 3.83 -6.97 -23.47
N SER A 216 2.74 -6.45 -24.02
CA SER A 216 1.70 -7.30 -24.64
C SER A 216 2.21 -8.04 -25.88
N VAL A 217 3.04 -7.40 -26.71
CA VAL A 217 3.70 -8.05 -27.86
C VAL A 217 4.75 -9.06 -27.38
N GLU A 218 5.55 -8.71 -26.39
CA GLU A 218 6.53 -9.61 -25.79
C GLU A 218 5.87 -10.89 -25.29
N ASP A 219 4.81 -10.77 -24.47
CA ASP A 219 4.14 -11.91 -23.85
C ASP A 219 3.34 -12.75 -24.83
N ASN A 220 2.67 -12.13 -25.81
CA ASN A 220 1.69 -12.82 -26.67
C ASN A 220 2.19 -13.11 -28.10
N VAL A 221 3.24 -12.46 -28.56
CA VAL A 221 3.78 -12.63 -29.90
C VAL A 221 5.18 -13.22 -29.86
N LEU A 222 6.02 -12.74 -28.96
CA LEU A 222 7.42 -13.18 -28.84
C LEU A 222 7.62 -14.26 -27.77
N PHE A 223 6.58 -14.59 -27.01
CA PHE A 223 6.60 -15.61 -25.95
C PHE A 223 7.79 -15.44 -24.98
N GLY A 224 8.14 -14.18 -24.66
CA GLY A 224 9.25 -13.87 -23.77
C GLY A 224 10.65 -13.99 -24.41
N ALA A 225 10.75 -14.21 -25.73
CA ALA A 225 12.04 -14.37 -26.40
C ALA A 225 12.87 -13.07 -26.47
N ARG A 226 12.25 -11.91 -26.26
CA ARG A 226 12.91 -10.59 -26.19
C ARG A 226 12.18 -9.72 -25.21
N ASP A 227 12.94 -8.94 -24.43
CA ASP A 227 12.41 -7.89 -23.58
C ASP A 227 12.30 -6.59 -24.37
N LEU A 228 11.07 -6.25 -24.75
CA LEU A 228 10.78 -5.00 -25.44
C LEU A 228 10.51 -3.84 -24.49
N ARG A 229 10.17 -4.16 -23.22
CA ARG A 229 9.85 -3.15 -22.20
C ARG A 229 11.07 -2.32 -21.85
N GLN A 230 12.26 -2.92 -21.86
CA GLN A 230 13.53 -2.22 -21.57
C GLN A 230 13.77 -0.96 -22.39
N TYR A 231 13.20 -0.86 -23.60
CA TYR A 231 13.34 0.33 -24.46
C TYR A 231 12.47 1.52 -24.01
N PHE A 232 11.60 1.29 -23.03
CA PHE A 232 10.67 2.28 -22.49
C PHE A 232 10.86 2.50 -20.98
N GLU A 233 11.86 1.88 -20.38
CA GLU A 233 12.16 2.07 -18.96
C GLU A 233 12.71 3.47 -18.71
N SER A 234 12.22 4.10 -17.66
CA SER A 234 12.69 5.37 -17.12
C SER A 234 12.73 5.29 -15.61
N PRO A 235 13.54 6.10 -14.92
CA PRO A 235 13.47 6.22 -13.46
C PRO A 235 12.04 6.62 -13.04
N THR A 236 11.56 6.03 -11.96
CA THR A 236 10.18 6.20 -11.49
C THR A 236 10.10 6.60 -10.01
N ASP A 237 11.22 6.99 -9.38
CA ASP A 237 11.21 7.64 -8.07
C ASP A 237 10.61 9.05 -8.16
N PHE A 238 10.23 9.62 -7.02
CA PHE A 238 9.58 10.93 -7.00
C PHE A 238 10.45 12.06 -7.56
N ASP A 239 11.76 12.01 -7.33
CA ASP A 239 12.69 13.02 -7.89
C ASP A 239 12.69 12.98 -9.41
N ALA A 240 12.73 11.79 -9.98
CA ALA A 240 12.67 11.61 -11.43
C ALA A 240 11.30 12.02 -12.00
N ILE A 241 10.20 11.66 -11.31
CA ILE A 241 8.84 12.02 -11.72
C ILE A 241 8.65 13.54 -11.74
N VAL A 242 9.17 14.25 -10.73
CA VAL A 242 9.06 15.71 -10.65
C VAL A 242 9.97 16.39 -11.67
N ALA A 243 11.14 15.81 -11.95
CA ALA A 243 12.09 16.34 -12.92
C ALA A 243 11.65 16.18 -14.38
N ASP A 244 10.84 15.16 -14.69
CA ASP A 244 10.33 14.87 -16.04
C ASP A 244 8.79 14.84 -16.00
N GLU A 245 8.16 15.93 -16.45
CA GLU A 245 6.70 16.12 -16.45
C GLU A 245 5.92 15.08 -17.29
N ASP A 246 6.58 14.12 -17.92
CA ASP A 246 5.97 13.13 -18.81
C ASP A 246 6.44 11.68 -18.52
N THR A 247 6.80 11.40 -17.27
CA THR A 247 7.23 10.06 -16.86
C THR A 247 6.11 9.04 -17.02
N GLY A 248 6.38 7.99 -17.80
CA GLY A 248 5.44 6.89 -18.01
C GLY A 248 5.43 5.92 -16.82
N LEU A 249 4.29 5.74 -16.15
CA LEU A 249 4.13 4.81 -15.04
C LEU A 249 3.14 3.67 -15.34
N PHE A 250 3.37 2.52 -14.74
CA PHE A 250 2.44 1.40 -14.67
C PHE A 250 1.71 1.33 -13.32
N CYS A 251 0.70 0.47 -13.26
CA CYS A 251 -0.03 0.20 -12.04
C CYS A 251 0.89 -0.18 -10.86
N ASN A 252 1.97 -0.92 -11.11
CA ASN A 252 2.91 -1.33 -10.06
C ASN A 252 3.71 -0.12 -9.52
N GLU A 253 4.20 0.75 -10.41
CA GLU A 253 4.92 1.95 -9.99
C GLU A 253 3.98 2.95 -9.31
N LEU A 254 2.78 3.16 -9.84
CA LEU A 254 1.75 4.01 -9.21
C LEU A 254 1.42 3.50 -7.80
N THR A 255 1.24 2.17 -7.64
CA THR A 255 0.99 1.57 -6.32
C THR A 255 2.17 1.77 -5.39
N ARG A 256 3.39 1.53 -5.86
CA ARG A 256 4.60 1.71 -5.06
C ARG A 256 4.75 3.15 -4.59
N ARG A 257 4.66 4.10 -5.52
CA ARG A 257 4.78 5.54 -5.20
C ARG A 257 3.68 6.01 -4.24
N SER A 258 2.45 5.53 -4.42
CA SER A 258 1.38 5.89 -3.49
C SER A 258 1.62 5.35 -2.08
N VAL A 259 2.10 4.12 -1.92
CA VAL A 259 2.46 3.58 -0.60
C VAL A 259 3.57 4.40 0.05
N GLU A 260 4.64 4.70 -0.69
CA GLU A 260 5.75 5.52 -0.18
C GLU A 260 5.29 6.92 0.25
N ALA A 261 4.41 7.56 -0.53
CA ALA A 261 3.88 8.87 -0.20
C ALA A 261 2.97 8.85 1.04
N LEU A 262 2.08 7.86 1.12
CA LEU A 262 1.15 7.71 2.23
C LEU A 262 1.83 7.30 3.55
N GLN A 263 3.09 6.88 3.47
CA GLN A 263 3.91 6.50 4.61
C GLN A 263 5.15 7.40 4.79
N ALA A 264 5.18 8.57 4.17
CA ALA A 264 6.35 9.46 4.19
C ALA A 264 6.71 9.96 5.60
N VAL A 265 5.72 10.15 6.48
CA VAL A 265 5.94 10.47 7.90
C VAL A 265 5.54 9.31 8.81
N SER A 266 6.02 9.31 10.04
CA SER A 266 5.66 8.30 11.05
C SER A 266 4.16 8.22 11.27
N ALA A 267 3.63 7.03 11.56
CA ALA A 267 2.22 6.86 11.94
C ALA A 267 1.84 7.63 13.20
N LEU A 268 2.82 7.91 14.07
CA LEU A 268 2.66 8.73 15.28
C LEU A 268 2.44 10.22 14.95
N GLU A 269 2.90 10.67 13.79
CA GLU A 269 2.75 12.06 13.34
C GLU A 269 1.53 12.23 12.42
N GLN A 270 0.92 11.13 11.97
CA GLN A 270 -0.22 11.18 11.08
C GLN A 270 -1.53 11.46 11.81
N THR A 271 -2.40 12.28 11.20
CA THR A 271 -3.75 12.53 11.71
C THR A 271 -4.60 11.25 11.76
N THR A 272 -4.39 10.35 10.82
CA THR A 272 -4.97 9.02 10.76
C THR A 272 -3.85 8.03 10.48
N PRO A 273 -3.42 7.20 11.44
CA PRO A 273 -2.33 6.26 11.25
C PRO A 273 -2.65 5.24 10.16
N VAL A 274 -1.78 5.11 9.15
CA VAL A 274 -2.01 4.16 8.06
C VAL A 274 -0.77 3.34 7.70
N VAL A 275 -1.02 2.13 7.23
CA VAL A 275 -0.04 1.25 6.59
C VAL A 275 -0.51 0.91 5.18
N GLY A 276 0.42 0.91 4.23
CA GLY A 276 0.14 0.64 2.83
C GLY A 276 0.58 -0.74 2.37
N GLY A 277 -0.06 -1.23 1.33
CA GLY A 277 0.29 -2.51 0.71
C GLY A 277 -0.18 -2.60 -0.73
N PHE A 278 0.04 -3.79 -1.31
CA PHE A 278 -0.31 -4.13 -2.68
C PHE A 278 -1.48 -5.08 -2.74
N VAL A 279 -2.44 -4.76 -3.58
CA VAL A 279 -3.49 -5.70 -3.96
C VAL A 279 -3.22 -6.21 -5.36
N LYS A 280 -3.24 -7.52 -5.55
CA LYS A 280 -3.15 -8.14 -6.87
C LYS A 280 -4.54 -8.57 -7.34
N ASP A 281 -4.89 -8.16 -8.55
CA ASP A 281 -5.98 -8.72 -9.33
C ASP A 281 -5.40 -9.57 -10.46
N SER A 282 -5.28 -10.86 -10.21
CA SER A 282 -4.67 -11.80 -11.17
C SER A 282 -5.52 -11.97 -12.43
N ARG A 283 -6.83 -11.75 -12.33
CA ARG A 283 -7.75 -11.87 -13.48
C ARG A 283 -7.47 -10.77 -14.50
N HIS A 284 -7.25 -9.55 -14.06
CA HIS A 284 -7.02 -8.40 -14.92
C HIS A 284 -5.54 -8.04 -15.05
N LYS A 285 -4.64 -8.82 -14.42
CA LYS A 285 -3.20 -8.54 -14.37
C LYS A 285 -2.93 -7.12 -13.89
N HIS A 286 -3.57 -6.75 -12.81
CA HIS A 286 -3.55 -5.41 -12.24
C HIS A 286 -3.09 -5.43 -10.79
N VAL A 287 -2.49 -4.32 -10.37
CA VAL A 287 -2.06 -4.06 -8.99
C VAL A 287 -2.55 -2.68 -8.61
N TYR A 288 -3.02 -2.54 -7.39
CA TYR A 288 -3.45 -1.27 -6.81
C TYR A 288 -3.16 -1.22 -5.32
N THR A 289 -3.34 -0.07 -4.71
CA THR A 289 -2.97 0.20 -3.33
C THR A 289 -4.06 -0.25 -2.37
N ILE A 290 -3.68 -0.86 -1.26
CA ILE A 290 -4.51 -0.98 -0.07
C ILE A 290 -3.96 -0.05 1.01
N LEU A 291 -4.84 0.65 1.70
CA LEU A 291 -4.55 1.27 2.99
C LEU A 291 -5.22 0.46 4.08
N ALA A 292 -4.52 0.31 5.19
CA ALA A 292 -5.06 -0.24 6.41
C ALA A 292 -4.70 0.66 7.60
N SER A 293 -5.46 0.52 8.66
CA SER A 293 -5.12 1.04 9.98
C SER A 293 -5.31 -0.06 11.01
N VAL A 294 -4.96 0.19 12.25
CA VAL A 294 -5.24 -0.69 13.38
C VAL A 294 -5.98 0.12 14.42
N VAL A 295 -7.12 -0.38 14.85
CA VAL A 295 -7.94 0.27 15.87
C VAL A 295 -8.46 -0.75 16.87
N ARG A 296 -8.81 -0.30 18.06
CA ARG A 296 -9.66 -1.05 19.00
C ARG A 296 -11.09 -0.56 18.85
N ASP A 297 -12.03 -1.49 18.68
CA ASP A 297 -13.44 -1.13 18.63
C ASP A 297 -14.04 -1.02 20.07
N ASP A 298 -15.31 -0.61 20.13
CA ASP A 298 -16.03 -0.45 21.40
C ASP A 298 -16.09 -1.74 22.25
N SER A 299 -15.84 -2.89 21.66
CA SER A 299 -15.78 -4.18 22.35
C SER A 299 -14.38 -4.53 22.85
N GLY A 300 -13.38 -3.72 22.46
CA GLY A 300 -11.97 -3.98 22.71
C GLY A 300 -11.32 -4.94 21.71
N ASP A 301 -12.05 -5.36 20.66
CA ASP A 301 -11.50 -6.20 19.59
C ASP A 301 -10.54 -5.41 18.70
N LEU A 302 -9.44 -6.05 18.30
CA LEU A 302 -8.51 -5.47 17.33
C LEU A 302 -9.09 -5.57 15.93
N VAL A 303 -9.31 -4.42 15.30
CA VAL A 303 -9.89 -4.32 13.97
C VAL A 303 -8.88 -3.68 13.03
N ILE A 304 -8.73 -4.28 11.87
CA ILE A 304 -7.89 -3.76 10.79
C ILE A 304 -8.81 -3.30 9.65
N PRO A 305 -9.29 -2.03 9.72
CA PRO A 305 -10.06 -1.46 8.62
C PRO A 305 -9.14 -1.29 7.40
N VAL A 306 -9.68 -1.57 6.23
CA VAL A 306 -8.94 -1.42 4.97
C VAL A 306 -9.78 -0.67 3.95
N THR A 307 -9.09 0.06 3.07
CA THR A 307 -9.68 0.64 1.86
C THR A 307 -8.75 0.45 0.67
N PHE A 308 -9.28 0.56 -0.54
CA PHE A 308 -8.54 0.33 -1.77
C PHE A 308 -8.47 1.59 -2.61
N LEU A 309 -7.27 1.89 -3.14
CA LEU A 309 -6.99 3.08 -3.94
C LEU A 309 -6.38 2.68 -5.28
N ASP A 310 -6.96 3.13 -6.39
CA ASP A 310 -6.43 2.84 -7.71
C ASP A 310 -6.10 4.10 -8.52
N TYR A 311 -4.86 4.51 -8.45
CA TYR A 311 -4.37 5.70 -9.15
C TYR A 311 -4.28 5.55 -10.68
N LYS A 312 -4.27 4.32 -11.20
CA LYS A 312 -4.30 4.08 -12.65
C LYS A 312 -5.49 4.78 -13.30
N TYR A 313 -6.63 4.73 -12.65
CA TYR A 313 -7.84 5.28 -13.22
C TYR A 313 -7.97 6.78 -13.00
N ALA A 314 -7.39 7.26 -11.93
CA ALA A 314 -7.26 8.67 -11.73
C ALA A 314 -6.43 9.33 -12.84
N THR A 315 -5.36 8.67 -13.29
CA THR A 315 -4.48 9.16 -14.37
C THR A 315 -5.02 8.80 -15.76
N LEU A 316 -5.25 7.52 -16.05
CA LEU A 316 -5.66 7.04 -17.37
C LEU A 316 -6.98 7.65 -17.86
N ALA A 317 -7.97 7.76 -16.96
CA ALA A 317 -9.26 8.36 -17.31
C ALA A 317 -9.13 9.85 -17.64
N GLY A 318 -8.21 10.56 -16.97
CA GLY A 318 -7.86 11.94 -17.28
C GLY A 318 -7.26 12.08 -18.68
N ASP A 319 -6.25 11.26 -18.96
CA ASP A 319 -5.48 11.29 -20.21
C ASP A 319 -6.32 10.96 -21.44
N LEU A 320 -7.19 9.96 -21.31
CA LEU A 320 -8.03 9.49 -22.41
C LEU A 320 -9.39 10.20 -22.50
N ARG A 321 -9.69 11.12 -21.57
CA ARG A 321 -10.99 11.81 -21.47
C ARG A 321 -12.21 10.87 -21.45
N ILE A 322 -12.03 9.65 -20.93
CA ILE A 322 -13.08 8.63 -20.87
C ILE A 322 -13.68 8.46 -19.46
N ARG A 323 -13.60 9.50 -18.63
CA ARG A 323 -14.08 9.51 -17.23
C ARG A 323 -15.49 8.92 -17.05
N ARG A 324 -16.38 9.12 -18.02
CA ARG A 324 -17.74 8.58 -17.98
C ARG A 324 -17.81 7.05 -18.13
N LEU A 325 -16.77 6.44 -18.67
CA LEU A 325 -16.71 4.99 -18.92
C LEU A 325 -16.01 4.25 -17.80
N THR A 326 -15.09 4.90 -17.09
CA THR A 326 -14.23 4.27 -16.09
C THR A 326 -14.47 4.75 -14.67
N GLY A 327 -15.32 5.74 -14.46
CA GLY A 327 -15.54 6.41 -13.18
C GLY A 327 -14.53 7.54 -12.92
N GLU A 328 -14.76 8.30 -11.87
CA GLU A 328 -13.89 9.40 -11.43
C GLU A 328 -13.44 9.16 -10.00
N GLY A 329 -12.13 9.39 -9.75
CA GLY A 329 -11.55 9.32 -8.41
C GLY A 329 -11.20 7.92 -7.94
N LEU A 330 -10.83 7.83 -6.68
CA LEU A 330 -10.30 6.61 -6.06
C LEU A 330 -11.38 5.58 -5.78
N ASP A 331 -12.60 6.03 -5.50
CA ASP A 331 -13.74 5.18 -5.15
C ASP A 331 -14.39 4.46 -6.32
N ALA A 332 -14.15 4.92 -7.53
CA ALA A 332 -14.81 4.40 -8.73
C ALA A 332 -14.59 2.89 -8.95
N TYR A 333 -13.62 2.34 -8.28
CA TYR A 333 -13.15 0.97 -8.47
C TYR A 333 -13.61 -0.04 -7.44
N ASP A 334 -14.15 0.39 -6.34
CA ASP A 334 -14.66 -0.50 -5.29
C ASP A 334 -15.62 -1.55 -5.80
N SER A 335 -16.38 -1.24 -6.84
CA SER A 335 -17.35 -2.15 -7.42
C SER A 335 -16.78 -3.05 -8.53
N HIS A 336 -15.59 -2.73 -9.04
CA HIS A 336 -15.05 -3.31 -10.27
C HIS A 336 -13.84 -4.22 -10.05
N HIS A 337 -13.08 -4.03 -8.96
CA HIS A 337 -11.89 -4.81 -8.70
C HIS A 337 -12.14 -6.10 -7.93
N ARG A 338 -11.31 -7.08 -8.26
CA ARG A 338 -11.20 -8.31 -7.52
C ARG A 338 -9.84 -8.45 -6.92
N ALA A 339 -9.77 -8.39 -5.59
CA ALA A 339 -8.59 -8.80 -4.88
C ALA A 339 -8.43 -10.33 -4.99
N THR A 340 -7.31 -10.80 -5.51
CA THR A 340 -6.94 -12.22 -5.50
C THR A 340 -5.87 -12.52 -4.46
N SER A 341 -5.07 -11.53 -4.11
CA SER A 341 -4.15 -11.58 -2.96
C SER A 341 -3.78 -10.17 -2.51
N ILE A 342 -3.44 -10.04 -1.25
CA ILE A 342 -2.92 -8.82 -0.63
C ILE A 342 -1.51 -9.13 -0.14
N ALA A 343 -0.57 -8.21 -0.40
CA ALA A 343 0.79 -8.27 0.09
C ALA A 343 1.14 -6.93 0.74
N TRP A 344 1.59 -6.98 1.98
CA TRP A 344 2.07 -5.81 2.69
C TRP A 344 3.48 -5.45 2.27
N TYR A 345 3.78 -4.17 2.28
CA TYR A 345 5.06 -3.67 1.86
C TYR A 345 5.98 -3.57 3.08
N HIS A 346 7.02 -4.38 3.08
CA HIS A 346 8.07 -4.37 4.09
C HIS A 346 9.40 -3.92 3.49
#